data_ed8c416abcdc57faabfdb024bbf83254
#
_entry.id   ed8c416abcdc57faabfdb024bbf83254
#
_cell.length_a   1.000
_cell.length_b   1.000
_cell.length_c   1.000
_cell.angle_alpha   90.00
_cell.angle_beta   90.00
_cell.angle_gamma   90.00
#
_symmetry.space_group_name_H-M   'P 1'
#
loop_
_entity.id
_entity.type
_entity.pdbx_description
1 polymer ?
#
loop_
_entity_poly.entity_id
_entity_poly.type
_entity_poly.pdbx_seq_one_letter_code
_entity_poly.pdbx_strand_id
1 'polypeptide(L)'
;MKHIITVSILFILSLLQTIQAKGKDEYWYTPKASPEERKESFLKYYAEHGRKDFLTGIFNQIARVAIGQPMEDEPTYKAVALVRSNRDCNDFSINGMLRLLYMDREKTVIPAHLKKEIEACVLDFKYWWDDGRRDTTYRCYHTENHQALYHTAELLAGQLYKDRIFTNGMNGVQHVQHAKERLERWLDFRFRFGFSEWLSTYYEVEAMLLANLYDYAEDEAIRKKAGMVLDLLMFDMALNNFEGMMGSTSGRMYAHSLINGSHNTSPLTKLMFGVGTFDRDEVMAPIALSTSKYQCPKVIQEIAIDYQRPMLNR
;
A
#
# COMPACT_ATOMS: atom_id res chain seq x y z
N MET A 1 1.29 -49.59 -23.27
CA MET A 1 0.13 -48.71 -23.03
C MET A 1 -0.17 -48.44 -21.56
N LYS A 2 -0.28 -49.46 -20.67
CA LYS A 2 -0.57 -49.24 -19.25
C LYS A 2 0.44 -48.31 -18.52
N HIS A 3 1.76 -48.42 -18.79
CA HIS A 3 2.77 -47.57 -18.18
C HIS A 3 2.73 -46.11 -18.61
N ILE A 4 2.32 -45.82 -19.85
CA ILE A 4 2.21 -44.43 -20.37
C ILE A 4 1.02 -43.72 -19.69
N ILE A 5 -0.09 -44.42 -19.51
CA ILE A 5 -1.28 -43.88 -18.85
C ILE A 5 -0.99 -43.58 -17.37
N THR A 6 -0.25 -44.47 -16.67
CA THR A 6 0.10 -44.26 -15.25
C THR A 6 1.03 -43.05 -15.07
N VAL A 7 2.02 -42.86 -15.95
CA VAL A 7 2.92 -41.68 -15.90
C VAL A 7 2.18 -40.40 -16.19
N SER A 8 1.26 -40.39 -17.17
CA SER A 8 0.46 -39.21 -17.48
C SER A 8 -0.49 -38.83 -16.35
N ILE A 9 -1.10 -39.79 -15.66
CA ILE A 9 -1.97 -39.51 -14.52
C ILE A 9 -1.16 -38.98 -13.32
N LEU A 10 0.03 -39.49 -13.05
CA LEU A 10 0.92 -39.01 -12.02
C LEU A 10 1.41 -37.56 -12.31
N PHE A 11 1.68 -37.26 -13.58
CA PHE A 11 2.09 -35.90 -14.00
C PHE A 11 0.95 -34.89 -13.88
N ILE A 12 -0.29 -35.28 -14.23
CA ILE A 12 -1.49 -34.45 -14.05
C ILE A 12 -1.80 -34.25 -12.57
N LEU A 13 -1.67 -35.28 -11.73
CA LEU A 13 -1.85 -35.16 -10.29
C LEU A 13 -0.79 -34.28 -9.63
N SER A 14 0.47 -34.34 -10.08
CA SER A 14 1.53 -33.43 -9.59
C SER A 14 1.33 -31.99 -10.04
N LEU A 15 0.82 -31.76 -11.26
CA LEU A 15 0.43 -30.45 -11.75
C LEU A 15 -0.77 -29.89 -10.99
N LEU A 16 -1.76 -30.72 -10.66
CA LEU A 16 -2.90 -30.31 -9.84
C LEU A 16 -2.48 -29.98 -8.41
N GLN A 17 -1.53 -30.73 -7.82
CA GLN A 17 -0.98 -30.43 -6.50
C GLN A 17 -0.15 -29.13 -6.50
N THR A 18 0.59 -28.83 -7.57
CA THR A 18 1.32 -27.56 -7.70
C THR A 18 0.39 -26.37 -7.96
N ILE A 19 -0.74 -26.58 -8.62
CA ILE A 19 -1.77 -25.55 -8.80
C ILE A 19 -2.51 -25.30 -7.48
N GLN A 20 -2.84 -26.32 -6.72
CA GLN A 20 -3.42 -26.15 -5.38
C GLN A 20 -2.45 -25.53 -4.37
N ALA A 21 -1.14 -25.75 -4.50
CA ALA A 21 -0.14 -25.15 -3.60
C ALA A 21 0.05 -23.64 -3.82
N LYS A 22 -0.24 -23.11 -5.02
CA LYS A 22 -0.12 -21.67 -5.34
C LYS A 22 -1.33 -20.83 -4.93
N GLY A 23 -2.45 -21.43 -4.59
CA GLY A 23 -3.68 -20.73 -4.20
C GLY A 23 -4.04 -20.87 -2.72
N LYS A 24 -3.13 -21.41 -1.90
CA LYS A 24 -3.40 -21.56 -0.47
C LYS A 24 -3.21 -20.19 0.20
N ASP A 25 -4.26 -19.73 0.87
CA ASP A 25 -4.22 -18.57 1.72
C ASP A 25 -3.16 -18.76 2.81
N GLU A 26 -2.07 -18.02 2.75
CA GLU A 26 -0.97 -18.09 3.71
C GLU A 26 -1.36 -17.47 5.06
N TYR A 27 -2.36 -16.62 5.06
CA TYR A 27 -2.88 -15.95 6.24
C TYR A 27 -4.36 -16.31 6.46
N TRP A 28 -4.62 -16.98 7.59
CA TRP A 28 -5.97 -17.40 7.97
C TRP A 28 -6.50 -16.53 9.11
N TYR A 29 -7.71 -16.06 8.97
CA TYR A 29 -8.53 -15.53 10.06
C TYR A 29 -9.99 -15.96 9.85
N THR A 30 -10.77 -15.90 10.93
CA THR A 30 -12.19 -16.26 10.83
C THR A 30 -12.93 -15.19 10.02
N PRO A 31 -13.82 -15.57 9.07
CA PRO A 31 -14.61 -14.61 8.30
C PRO A 31 -15.48 -13.67 9.15
N LYS A 32 -15.80 -14.08 10.37
CA LYS A 32 -16.59 -13.31 11.34
C LYS A 32 -15.77 -12.41 12.26
N ALA A 33 -14.45 -12.38 12.11
CA ALA A 33 -13.60 -11.50 12.91
C ALA A 33 -13.98 -10.03 12.68
N SER A 34 -13.94 -9.24 13.75
CA SER A 34 -14.11 -7.78 13.65
C SER A 34 -12.99 -7.16 12.82
N PRO A 35 -13.17 -5.94 12.27
CA PRO A 35 -12.10 -5.24 11.58
C PRO A 35 -10.83 -5.11 12.43
N GLU A 36 -10.97 -4.86 13.73
CA GLU A 36 -9.86 -4.73 14.68
C GLU A 36 -9.10 -6.05 14.84
N GLU A 37 -9.83 -7.17 15.01
CA GLU A 37 -9.21 -8.50 15.08
C GLU A 37 -8.48 -8.86 13.80
N ARG A 38 -9.03 -8.49 12.62
CA ARG A 38 -8.36 -8.70 11.33
C ARG A 38 -7.06 -7.89 11.24
N LYS A 39 -7.09 -6.61 11.61
CA LYS A 39 -5.91 -5.73 11.63
C LYS A 39 -4.81 -6.30 12.56
N GLU A 40 -5.17 -6.68 13.77
CA GLU A 40 -4.23 -7.22 14.75
C GLU A 40 -3.60 -8.55 14.29
N SER A 41 -4.43 -9.47 13.84
CA SER A 41 -3.98 -10.78 13.35
C SER A 41 -3.08 -10.65 12.13
N PHE A 42 -3.41 -9.75 11.22
CA PHE A 42 -2.60 -9.46 10.04
C PHE A 42 -1.23 -8.89 10.41
N LEU A 43 -1.18 -7.89 11.29
CA LEU A 43 0.09 -7.31 11.73
C LEU A 43 1.00 -8.34 12.42
N LYS A 44 0.43 -9.22 13.25
CA LYS A 44 1.19 -10.32 13.89
C LYS A 44 1.77 -11.27 12.85
N TYR A 45 0.93 -11.75 11.93
CA TYR A 45 1.37 -12.65 10.86
C TYR A 45 2.47 -12.00 10.01
N TYR A 46 2.25 -10.75 9.59
CA TYR A 46 3.17 -10.08 8.67
C TYR A 46 4.49 -9.66 9.33
N ALA A 47 4.48 -9.30 10.59
CA ALA A 47 5.72 -9.04 11.34
C ALA A 47 6.64 -10.27 11.39
N GLU A 48 6.06 -11.47 11.42
CA GLU A 48 6.78 -12.74 11.49
C GLU A 48 7.17 -13.29 10.11
N HIS A 49 6.23 -13.29 9.17
CA HIS A 49 6.34 -13.98 7.88
C HIS A 49 6.51 -13.06 6.67
N GLY A 50 6.37 -11.74 6.85
CA GLY A 50 6.43 -10.76 5.76
C GLY A 50 7.82 -10.64 5.15
N ARG A 51 7.86 -10.25 3.89
CA ARG A 51 9.12 -9.97 3.18
C ARG A 51 9.88 -8.84 3.87
N LYS A 52 11.19 -9.00 3.92
CA LYS A 52 12.13 -8.04 4.54
C LYS A 52 13.03 -7.37 3.49
N ASP A 53 12.74 -7.56 2.22
CA ASP A 53 13.54 -7.08 1.11
C ASP A 53 12.70 -6.25 0.13
N PHE A 54 13.37 -5.62 -0.82
CA PHE A 54 12.76 -4.84 -1.89
C PHE A 54 11.84 -3.73 -1.36
N LEU A 55 10.78 -3.38 -2.12
CA LEU A 55 9.86 -2.28 -1.81
C LEU A 55 9.08 -2.48 -0.50
N THR A 56 8.86 -3.74 -0.11
CA THR A 56 8.02 -4.08 1.05
C THR A 56 8.80 -4.24 2.36
N GLY A 57 10.14 -4.22 2.33
CA GLY A 57 10.96 -4.43 3.52
C GLY A 57 10.69 -3.44 4.66
N ILE A 58 10.46 -2.17 4.34
CA ILE A 58 10.13 -1.15 5.36
C ILE A 58 8.74 -1.39 5.98
N PHE A 59 7.79 -1.95 5.24
CA PHE A 59 6.45 -2.26 5.73
C PHE A 59 6.47 -3.42 6.73
N ASN A 60 7.37 -4.40 6.56
CA ASN A 60 7.58 -5.42 7.60
C ASN A 60 8.04 -4.76 8.92
N GLN A 61 8.92 -3.75 8.87
CA GLN A 61 9.35 -3.03 10.06
C GLN A 61 8.20 -2.24 10.70
N ILE A 62 7.29 -1.65 9.91
CA ILE A 62 6.06 -1.00 10.41
C ILE A 62 5.19 -2.01 11.16
N ALA A 63 4.97 -3.19 10.60
CA ALA A 63 4.19 -4.24 11.25
C ALA A 63 4.81 -4.67 12.59
N ARG A 64 6.14 -4.84 12.65
CA ARG A 64 6.88 -5.19 13.86
C ARG A 64 6.70 -4.17 14.98
N VAL A 65 6.93 -2.88 14.68
CA VAL A 65 6.78 -1.83 15.71
C VAL A 65 5.33 -1.65 16.14
N ALA A 66 4.37 -1.86 15.25
CA ALA A 66 2.95 -1.78 15.57
C ALA A 66 2.51 -2.81 16.62
N ILE A 67 3.13 -3.98 16.65
CA ILE A 67 2.87 -5.02 17.65
C ILE A 67 3.88 -5.03 18.81
N GLY A 68 4.70 -3.99 18.91
CA GLY A 68 5.66 -3.81 20.01
C GLY A 68 6.96 -4.62 19.86
N GLN A 69 7.27 -5.17 18.69
CA GLN A 69 8.55 -5.80 18.40
C GLN A 69 9.59 -4.76 17.96
N PRO A 70 10.88 -4.97 18.24
CA PRO A 70 11.95 -4.07 17.80
C PRO A 70 12.12 -4.14 16.27
N MET A 71 12.58 -3.02 15.69
CA MET A 71 13.04 -2.98 14.31
C MET A 71 14.31 -3.82 14.13
N GLU A 72 14.48 -4.30 12.91
CA GLU A 72 15.69 -5.01 12.47
C GLU A 72 16.56 -4.07 11.62
N ASP A 73 17.86 -4.06 11.89
CA ASP A 73 18.81 -3.16 11.21
C ASP A 73 18.93 -3.47 9.71
N GLU A 74 19.17 -4.72 9.36
CA GLU A 74 19.45 -5.13 7.98
C GLU A 74 18.31 -4.80 7.00
N PRO A 75 17.03 -5.15 7.25
CA PRO A 75 15.93 -4.76 6.37
C PRO A 75 15.77 -3.26 6.24
N THR A 76 15.99 -2.51 7.33
CA THR A 76 15.90 -1.05 7.33
C THR A 76 16.99 -0.43 6.47
N TYR A 77 18.24 -0.87 6.61
CA TYR A 77 19.33 -0.39 5.73
C TYR A 77 19.11 -0.75 4.27
N LYS A 78 18.57 -1.93 3.97
CA LYS A 78 18.20 -2.31 2.59
C LYS A 78 17.13 -1.37 2.01
N ALA A 79 16.11 -1.03 2.78
CA ALA A 79 15.07 -0.09 2.36
C ALA A 79 15.64 1.31 2.13
N VAL A 80 16.51 1.82 3.01
CA VAL A 80 17.20 3.09 2.84
C VAL A 80 18.08 3.09 1.59
N ALA A 81 18.86 2.04 1.37
CA ALA A 81 19.70 1.88 0.18
C ALA A 81 18.88 1.84 -1.11
N LEU A 82 17.72 1.18 -1.09
CA LEU A 82 16.80 1.14 -2.21
C LEU A 82 16.29 2.54 -2.58
N VAL A 83 15.84 3.32 -1.59
CA VAL A 83 15.37 4.69 -1.84
C VAL A 83 16.49 5.57 -2.36
N ARG A 84 17.69 5.50 -1.79
CA ARG A 84 18.88 6.24 -2.25
C ARG A 84 19.37 5.85 -3.65
N SER A 85 18.99 4.68 -4.14
CA SER A 85 19.34 4.23 -5.49
C SER A 85 18.66 5.03 -6.61
N ASN A 86 17.68 5.86 -6.27
CA ASN A 86 16.89 6.69 -7.19
C ASN A 86 16.25 5.91 -8.36
N ARG A 87 15.93 4.64 -8.14
CA ARG A 87 15.20 3.82 -9.11
C ARG A 87 13.71 4.14 -9.10
N ASP A 88 13.02 3.66 -10.12
CA ASP A 88 11.57 3.70 -10.20
C ASP A 88 10.92 2.99 -8.99
N CYS A 89 9.72 3.41 -8.59
CA CYS A 89 8.97 2.91 -7.44
C CYS A 89 9.59 3.19 -6.04
N ASN A 90 10.61 4.03 -5.94
CA ASN A 90 11.17 4.44 -4.63
C ASN A 90 10.17 5.27 -3.80
N ASP A 91 9.22 5.91 -4.46
CA ASP A 91 8.10 6.62 -3.84
C ASP A 91 7.19 5.71 -3.00
N PHE A 92 7.13 4.42 -3.29
CA PHE A 92 6.44 3.44 -2.44
C PHE A 92 7.13 3.30 -1.08
N SER A 93 8.43 3.05 -1.09
CA SER A 93 9.23 2.85 0.14
C SER A 93 9.36 4.11 0.98
N ILE A 94 9.51 5.31 0.36
CA ILE A 94 9.60 6.56 1.12
C ILE A 94 8.28 6.87 1.86
N ASN A 95 7.12 6.53 1.29
CA ASN A 95 5.82 6.66 1.98
C ASN A 95 5.73 5.74 3.21
N GLY A 96 6.30 4.55 3.14
CA GLY A 96 6.44 3.67 4.31
C GLY A 96 7.38 4.24 5.38
N MET A 97 8.53 4.80 4.98
CA MET A 97 9.46 5.46 5.91
C MET A 97 8.80 6.65 6.63
N LEU A 98 8.04 7.46 5.91
CA LEU A 98 7.32 8.59 6.49
C LEU A 98 6.26 8.12 7.49
N ARG A 99 5.48 7.08 7.15
CA ARG A 99 4.53 6.49 8.11
C ARG A 99 5.24 6.07 9.39
N LEU A 100 6.37 5.40 9.30
CA LEU A 100 7.17 4.96 10.44
C LEU A 100 7.67 6.15 11.28
N LEU A 101 8.14 7.23 10.65
CA LEU A 101 8.56 8.46 11.35
C LEU A 101 7.41 9.14 12.09
N TYR A 102 6.20 9.14 11.52
CA TYR A 102 5.02 9.66 12.22
C TYR A 102 4.61 8.78 13.41
N MET A 103 4.67 7.46 13.27
CA MET A 103 4.46 6.55 14.40
C MET A 103 5.50 6.80 15.51
N ASP A 104 6.75 7.05 15.15
CA ASP A 104 7.83 7.36 16.09
C ASP A 104 7.61 8.68 16.85
N ARG A 105 6.96 9.68 16.22
CA ARG A 105 6.56 10.91 16.94
C ARG A 105 5.49 10.67 18.00
N GLU A 106 4.56 9.75 17.74
CA GLU A 106 3.51 9.41 18.71
C GLU A 106 4.08 8.55 19.86
N LYS A 107 4.96 7.63 19.52
CA LYS A 107 5.62 6.73 20.47
C LYS A 107 6.98 6.32 19.92
N THR A 108 8.05 6.68 20.60
CA THR A 108 9.42 6.34 20.19
C THR A 108 9.58 4.84 19.94
N VAL A 109 9.71 4.47 18.67
CA VAL A 109 9.80 3.08 18.22
C VAL A 109 11.01 2.80 17.31
N ILE A 110 11.66 3.86 16.80
CA ILE A 110 12.82 3.74 15.91
C ILE A 110 14.11 3.89 16.71
N PRO A 111 15.04 2.92 16.68
CA PRO A 111 16.38 3.08 17.24
C PRO A 111 17.09 4.31 16.65
N ALA A 112 17.80 5.06 17.49
CA ALA A 112 18.39 6.36 17.11
C ALA A 112 19.31 6.28 15.87
N HIS A 113 20.07 5.21 15.71
CA HIS A 113 20.95 4.99 14.55
C HIS A 113 20.16 4.80 13.27
N LEU A 114 19.06 4.02 13.29
CA LEU A 114 18.17 3.82 12.15
C LEU A 114 17.38 5.09 11.80
N LYS A 115 16.91 5.80 12.84
CA LYS A 115 16.21 7.08 12.65
C LYS A 115 17.06 8.08 11.90
N LYS A 116 18.33 8.22 12.27
CA LYS A 116 19.29 9.11 11.59
C LYS A 116 19.40 8.80 10.09
N GLU A 117 19.47 7.53 9.72
CA GLU A 117 19.57 7.11 8.32
C GLU A 117 18.27 7.36 7.53
N ILE A 118 17.12 7.08 8.14
CA ILE A 118 15.81 7.33 7.53
C ILE A 118 15.59 8.83 7.34
N GLU A 119 15.88 9.66 8.37
CA GLU A 119 15.77 11.12 8.28
C GLU A 119 16.68 11.70 7.19
N ALA A 120 17.93 11.26 7.12
CA ALA A 120 18.85 11.68 6.09
C ALA A 120 18.35 11.30 4.68
N CYS A 121 17.78 10.10 4.55
CA CYS A 121 17.18 9.65 3.30
C CYS A 121 15.97 10.51 2.89
N VAL A 122 15.09 10.85 3.83
CA VAL A 122 13.91 11.72 3.59
C VAL A 122 14.34 13.12 3.18
N LEU A 123 15.35 13.71 3.83
CA LEU A 123 15.84 15.06 3.51
C LEU A 123 16.58 15.13 2.17
N ASP A 124 17.09 14.01 1.69
CA ASP A 124 17.80 13.91 0.40
C ASP A 124 16.92 13.44 -0.74
N PHE A 125 15.72 12.94 -0.49
CA PHE A 125 14.86 12.39 -1.54
C PHE A 125 14.43 13.45 -2.56
N LYS A 126 14.45 13.09 -3.85
CA LYS A 126 13.90 13.94 -4.92
C LYS A 126 12.40 13.70 -5.04
N TYR A 127 11.61 14.65 -4.56
CA TYR A 127 10.15 14.52 -4.49
C TYR A 127 9.43 14.76 -5.81
N TRP A 128 10.02 15.55 -6.71
CA TRP A 128 9.37 15.81 -8.00
C TRP A 128 10.40 16.10 -9.10
N TRP A 129 10.00 15.99 -10.35
CA TRP A 129 10.90 16.17 -11.49
C TRP A 129 11.47 17.58 -11.59
N ASP A 130 10.77 18.59 -11.09
CA ASP A 130 11.10 20.02 -11.18
C ASP A 130 11.98 20.54 -10.03
N ASP A 131 12.51 19.71 -9.17
CA ASP A 131 13.38 20.12 -8.05
C ASP A 131 14.80 20.56 -8.46
N GLY A 132 15.07 20.67 -9.74
CA GLY A 132 16.33 21.12 -10.31
C GLY A 132 17.44 20.07 -10.38
N ARG A 133 17.33 18.96 -9.71
CA ARG A 133 18.29 17.85 -9.74
C ARG A 133 18.00 16.91 -10.92
N ARG A 134 19.06 16.51 -11.62
CA ARG A 134 18.92 15.53 -12.72
C ARG A 134 18.70 14.13 -12.18
N ASP A 135 17.75 13.39 -12.76
CA ASP A 135 17.60 11.97 -12.51
C ASP A 135 18.75 11.19 -13.15
N THR A 136 19.34 10.30 -12.39
CA THR A 136 20.43 9.42 -12.85
C THR A 136 19.92 8.08 -13.38
N THR A 137 18.66 7.77 -13.09
CA THR A 137 17.94 6.57 -13.53
C THR A 137 16.54 6.96 -14.02
N TYR A 138 15.86 6.05 -14.72
CA TYR A 138 14.47 6.25 -15.06
C TYR A 138 13.60 6.28 -13.80
N ARG A 139 12.70 7.27 -13.73
CA ARG A 139 11.67 7.40 -12.70
C ARG A 139 10.37 7.84 -13.33
N CYS A 140 9.29 7.14 -13.01
CA CYS A 140 7.96 7.52 -13.47
C CYS A 140 7.34 8.53 -12.49
N TYR A 141 7.04 9.72 -12.98
CA TYR A 141 6.37 10.77 -12.20
C TYR A 141 4.90 10.97 -12.59
N HIS A 142 4.51 10.53 -13.80
CA HIS A 142 3.29 11.04 -14.45
C HIS A 142 2.09 10.09 -14.42
N THR A 143 2.23 8.86 -13.92
CA THR A 143 1.07 7.99 -13.72
C THR A 143 0.25 8.46 -12.51
N GLU A 144 -1.01 8.04 -12.48
CA GLU A 144 -1.96 8.45 -11.45
C GLU A 144 -1.44 8.20 -10.03
N ASN A 145 -0.96 6.99 -9.78
CA ASN A 145 -0.43 6.58 -8.49
C ASN A 145 0.88 7.32 -8.12
N HIS A 146 1.84 7.43 -9.05
CA HIS A 146 3.12 8.09 -8.77
C HIS A 146 2.96 9.57 -8.45
N GLN A 147 2.08 10.30 -9.16
CA GLN A 147 1.78 11.70 -8.83
C GLN A 147 1.37 11.85 -7.35
N ALA A 148 0.41 11.05 -6.92
CA ALA A 148 -0.09 11.12 -5.55
C ALA A 148 0.94 10.64 -4.52
N LEU A 149 1.70 9.59 -4.82
CA LEU A 149 2.74 9.06 -3.94
C LEU A 149 3.86 10.07 -3.69
N TYR A 150 4.39 10.71 -4.75
CA TYR A 150 5.43 11.72 -4.62
C TYR A 150 4.95 12.94 -3.82
N HIS A 151 3.77 13.47 -4.14
CA HIS A 151 3.26 14.65 -3.45
C HIS A 151 2.79 14.36 -2.02
N THR A 152 2.29 13.14 -1.74
CA THR A 152 2.02 12.69 -0.37
C THR A 152 3.31 12.64 0.44
N ALA A 153 4.34 12.02 -0.10
CA ALA A 153 5.64 11.95 0.55
C ALA A 153 6.23 13.35 0.78
N GLU A 154 6.14 14.24 -0.21
CA GLU A 154 6.62 15.62 -0.12
C GLU A 154 5.90 16.42 0.96
N LEU A 155 4.56 16.36 0.99
CA LEU A 155 3.73 17.04 2.00
C LEU A 155 4.12 16.58 3.40
N LEU A 156 4.16 15.27 3.61
CA LEU A 156 4.41 14.69 4.93
C LEU A 156 5.85 14.92 5.41
N ALA A 157 6.83 14.83 4.51
CA ALA A 157 8.23 15.17 4.83
C ALA A 157 8.37 16.65 5.19
N GLY A 158 7.76 17.55 4.40
CA GLY A 158 7.75 18.99 4.67
C GLY A 158 7.13 19.34 6.01
N GLN A 159 6.03 18.66 6.40
CA GLN A 159 5.40 18.85 7.71
C GLN A 159 6.28 18.36 8.87
N LEU A 160 6.99 17.23 8.70
CA LEU A 160 7.90 16.70 9.73
C LEU A 160 9.10 17.60 9.98
N TYR A 161 9.61 18.22 8.91
CA TYR A 161 10.90 18.92 8.89
C TYR A 161 10.76 20.37 8.41
N LYS A 162 9.78 21.13 8.95
CA LYS A 162 9.41 22.50 8.52
C LYS A 162 10.61 23.42 8.39
N ASP A 163 11.51 23.40 9.38
CA ASP A 163 12.66 24.32 9.47
C ASP A 163 13.96 23.75 8.88
N ARG A 164 13.94 22.49 8.44
CA ARG A 164 15.10 21.85 7.82
C ARG A 164 15.21 22.23 6.34
N ILE A 165 16.44 22.40 5.89
CA ILE A 165 16.73 22.56 4.45
C ILE A 165 16.96 21.18 3.86
N PHE A 166 16.22 20.86 2.80
CA PHE A 166 16.36 19.65 2.01
C PHE A 166 17.49 19.80 0.99
N THR A 167 17.97 18.72 0.42
CA THR A 167 19.10 18.73 -0.52
C THR A 167 18.87 19.60 -1.76
N ASN A 168 17.62 19.82 -2.16
CA ASN A 168 17.27 20.73 -3.27
C ASN A 168 17.27 22.23 -2.88
N GLY A 169 17.59 22.57 -1.64
CA GLY A 169 17.62 23.94 -1.13
C GLY A 169 16.29 24.49 -0.61
N MET A 170 15.19 23.78 -0.77
CA MET A 170 13.90 24.16 -0.19
C MET A 170 13.83 23.79 1.29
N ASN A 171 13.14 24.61 2.09
CA ASN A 171 12.77 24.21 3.44
C ASN A 171 11.46 23.42 3.46
N GLY A 172 11.13 22.80 4.62
CA GLY A 172 9.93 21.98 4.72
C GLY A 172 8.62 22.72 4.45
N VAL A 173 8.52 24.03 4.80
CA VAL A 173 7.33 24.85 4.51
C VAL A 173 7.14 25.00 3.00
N GLN A 174 8.22 25.21 2.25
CA GLN A 174 8.17 25.32 0.80
C GLN A 174 7.76 23.98 0.16
N HIS A 175 8.23 22.85 0.68
CA HIS A 175 7.79 21.52 0.24
C HIS A 175 6.29 21.28 0.51
N VAL A 176 5.79 21.68 1.69
CA VAL A 176 4.36 21.60 1.99
C VAL A 176 3.53 22.40 0.97
N GLN A 177 3.92 23.63 0.68
CA GLN A 177 3.20 24.47 -0.26
C GLN A 177 3.24 23.91 -1.68
N HIS A 178 4.39 23.42 -2.12
CA HIS A 178 4.56 22.83 -3.45
C HIS A 178 3.70 21.57 -3.65
N ALA A 179 3.63 20.70 -2.64
CA ALA A 179 2.85 19.47 -2.70
C ALA A 179 1.35 19.70 -2.57
N LYS A 180 0.94 20.65 -1.71
CA LYS A 180 -0.46 20.90 -1.33
C LYS A 180 -1.36 21.12 -2.54
N GLU A 181 -1.02 22.06 -3.42
CA GLU A 181 -1.84 22.40 -4.58
C GLU A 181 -2.04 21.21 -5.54
N ARG A 182 -1.00 20.39 -5.67
CA ARG A 182 -1.01 19.20 -6.54
C ARG A 182 -1.87 18.08 -5.94
N LEU A 183 -1.76 17.87 -4.64
CA LEU A 183 -2.59 16.90 -3.92
C LEU A 183 -4.06 17.31 -3.89
N GLU A 184 -4.38 18.56 -3.62
CA GLU A 184 -5.76 19.06 -3.66
C GLU A 184 -6.39 18.81 -5.02
N ARG A 185 -5.67 19.12 -6.11
CA ARG A 185 -6.13 18.89 -7.49
C ARG A 185 -6.32 17.39 -7.77
N TRP A 186 -5.38 16.55 -7.34
CA TRP A 186 -5.46 15.11 -7.52
C TRP A 186 -6.67 14.52 -6.76
N LEU A 187 -6.85 14.89 -5.48
CA LEU A 187 -7.97 14.44 -4.65
C LEU A 187 -9.32 14.89 -5.21
N ASP A 188 -9.44 16.17 -5.62
CA ASP A 188 -10.67 16.69 -6.22
C ASP A 188 -11.02 15.98 -7.52
N PHE A 189 -10.03 15.63 -8.33
CA PHE A 189 -10.26 14.90 -9.57
C PHE A 189 -10.73 13.46 -9.28
N ARG A 190 -10.06 12.77 -8.34
CA ARG A 190 -10.49 11.41 -7.93
C ARG A 190 -11.89 11.41 -7.35
N PHE A 191 -12.19 12.37 -6.52
CA PHE A 191 -13.53 12.50 -5.92
C PHE A 191 -14.63 12.72 -6.96
N ARG A 192 -14.38 13.52 -8.01
CA ARG A 192 -15.38 13.85 -9.02
C ARG A 192 -15.53 12.83 -10.13
N PHE A 193 -14.44 12.21 -10.53
CA PHE A 193 -14.38 11.43 -11.76
C PHE A 193 -13.90 9.98 -11.54
N GLY A 194 -13.56 9.61 -10.31
CA GLY A 194 -12.98 8.32 -10.00
C GLY A 194 -11.53 8.19 -10.45
N PHE A 195 -11.05 6.97 -10.49
CA PHE A 195 -9.68 6.64 -10.86
C PHE A 195 -9.57 6.44 -12.39
N SER A 196 -8.50 6.97 -13.00
CA SER A 196 -8.26 6.84 -14.44
C SER A 196 -7.92 5.41 -14.83
N GLU A 197 -7.24 4.69 -13.96
CA GLU A 197 -6.96 3.27 -14.09
C GLU A 197 -7.94 2.48 -13.21
N TRP A 198 -9.19 2.39 -13.65
CA TRP A 198 -10.29 1.73 -12.95
C TRP A 198 -9.93 0.32 -12.47
N LEU A 199 -10.19 0.01 -11.19
CA LEU A 199 -9.84 -1.26 -10.54
C LEU A 199 -8.41 -1.72 -10.83
N SER A 200 -7.49 -0.76 -10.86
CA SER A 200 -6.08 -1.00 -11.14
C SER A 200 -5.42 -1.83 -10.03
N THR A 201 -4.39 -2.58 -10.41
CA THR A 201 -3.46 -3.18 -9.47
C THR A 201 -2.85 -2.14 -8.49
N TYR A 202 -2.85 -0.86 -8.87
CA TYR A 202 -2.32 0.25 -8.05
C TYR A 202 -3.28 0.81 -7.01
N TYR A 203 -4.53 0.34 -6.93
CA TYR A 203 -5.42 0.63 -5.79
C TYR A 203 -4.75 0.28 -4.46
N GLU A 204 -3.86 -0.68 -4.49
CA GLU A 204 -3.07 -1.06 -3.32
C GLU A 204 -2.21 0.10 -2.82
N VAL A 205 -1.38 0.71 -3.68
CA VAL A 205 -0.52 1.85 -3.26
C VAL A 205 -1.31 3.15 -3.07
N GLU A 206 -2.43 3.33 -3.79
CA GLU A 206 -3.31 4.47 -3.62
C GLU A 206 -4.04 4.43 -2.27
N ALA A 207 -4.49 3.27 -1.83
CA ALA A 207 -5.05 3.11 -0.49
C ALA A 207 -4.00 3.38 0.60
N MET A 208 -2.74 2.99 0.40
CA MET A 208 -1.63 3.29 1.32
C MET A 208 -1.39 4.80 1.45
N LEU A 209 -1.25 5.53 0.33
CA LEU A 209 -1.01 6.97 0.38
C LEU A 209 -2.20 7.74 0.97
N LEU A 210 -3.43 7.33 0.65
CA LEU A 210 -4.65 7.93 1.21
C LEU A 210 -4.76 7.70 2.72
N ALA A 211 -4.38 6.50 3.21
CA ALA A 211 -4.27 6.23 4.64
C ALA A 211 -3.22 7.12 5.32
N ASN A 212 -2.07 7.36 4.66
CA ASN A 212 -1.05 8.26 5.18
C ASN A 212 -1.55 9.71 5.28
N LEU A 213 -2.23 10.22 4.25
CA LEU A 213 -2.84 11.56 4.28
C LEU A 213 -3.95 11.66 5.33
N TYR A 214 -4.81 10.66 5.43
CA TYR A 214 -5.90 10.63 6.41
C TYR A 214 -5.39 10.68 7.85
N ASP A 215 -4.29 9.97 8.14
CA ASP A 215 -3.74 9.91 9.49
C ASP A 215 -2.91 11.15 9.84
N TYR A 216 -2.12 11.66 8.89
CA TYR A 216 -0.99 12.54 9.19
C TYR A 216 -1.01 13.92 8.51
N ALA A 217 -1.87 14.18 7.51
CA ALA A 217 -1.95 15.51 6.95
C ALA A 217 -2.40 16.53 8.01
N GLU A 218 -1.62 17.61 8.20
CA GLU A 218 -1.98 18.68 9.13
C GLU A 218 -3.15 19.51 8.58
N ASP A 219 -3.24 19.67 7.27
CA ASP A 219 -4.35 20.33 6.61
C ASP A 219 -5.63 19.49 6.70
N GLU A 220 -6.64 20.02 7.39
CA GLU A 220 -7.91 19.32 7.62
C GLU A 220 -8.68 19.05 6.33
N ALA A 221 -8.59 19.92 5.32
CA ALA A 221 -9.27 19.73 4.05
C ALA A 221 -8.66 18.56 3.27
N ILE A 222 -7.33 18.48 3.23
CA ILE A 222 -6.61 17.33 2.62
C ILE A 222 -6.97 16.05 3.35
N ARG A 223 -6.94 16.06 4.68
CA ARG A 223 -7.25 14.87 5.50
C ARG A 223 -8.66 14.37 5.25
N LYS A 224 -9.66 15.26 5.23
CA LYS A 224 -11.05 14.91 4.94
C LYS A 224 -11.22 14.38 3.52
N LYS A 225 -10.65 15.05 2.51
CA LYS A 225 -10.71 14.60 1.12
C LYS A 225 -10.05 13.24 0.94
N ALA A 226 -8.91 12.99 1.57
CA ALA A 226 -8.25 11.69 1.54
C ALA A 226 -9.15 10.58 2.08
N GLY A 227 -9.83 10.81 3.22
CA GLY A 227 -10.83 9.87 3.76
C GLY A 227 -11.99 9.61 2.79
N MET A 228 -12.54 10.66 2.19
CA MET A 228 -13.64 10.53 1.21
C MET A 228 -13.21 9.76 -0.04
N VAL A 229 -12.01 10.02 -0.57
CA VAL A 229 -11.48 9.29 -1.74
C VAL A 229 -11.17 7.83 -1.36
N LEU A 230 -10.70 7.58 -0.14
CA LEU A 230 -10.50 6.22 0.35
C LEU A 230 -11.81 5.45 0.50
N ASP A 231 -12.88 6.10 0.98
CA ASP A 231 -14.23 5.51 1.00
C ASP A 231 -14.72 5.14 -0.41
N LEU A 232 -14.49 6.01 -1.40
CA LEU A 232 -14.84 5.75 -2.81
C LEU A 232 -14.04 4.57 -3.36
N LEU A 233 -12.74 4.49 -3.09
CA LEU A 233 -11.90 3.36 -3.49
C LEU A 233 -12.42 2.05 -2.88
N MET A 234 -12.74 2.05 -1.59
CA MET A 234 -13.31 0.88 -0.93
C MET A 234 -14.70 0.51 -1.49
N PHE A 235 -15.50 1.50 -1.86
CA PHE A 235 -16.81 1.29 -2.48
C PHE A 235 -16.68 0.66 -3.88
N ASP A 236 -15.76 1.15 -4.71
CA ASP A 236 -15.45 0.56 -6.01
C ASP A 236 -15.03 -0.91 -5.86
N MET A 237 -14.14 -1.18 -4.91
CA MET A 237 -13.73 -2.55 -4.61
C MET A 237 -14.90 -3.42 -4.15
N ALA A 238 -15.78 -2.90 -3.29
CA ALA A 238 -16.93 -3.63 -2.76
C ALA A 238 -17.93 -4.00 -3.85
N LEU A 239 -18.22 -3.08 -4.79
CA LEU A 239 -19.14 -3.31 -5.91
C LEU A 239 -18.65 -4.35 -6.92
N ASN A 240 -17.33 -4.52 -7.03
CA ASN A 240 -16.71 -5.40 -8.02
C ASN A 240 -16.07 -6.64 -7.38
N ASN A 241 -16.28 -6.84 -6.09
CA ASN A 241 -15.78 -7.98 -5.35
C ASN A 241 -16.72 -9.18 -5.46
N PHE A 242 -16.18 -10.31 -5.85
CA PHE A 242 -16.86 -11.60 -5.78
C PHE A 242 -15.99 -12.58 -4.98
N GLU A 243 -16.38 -12.85 -3.74
CA GLU A 243 -15.64 -13.73 -2.80
C GLU A 243 -14.16 -13.36 -2.63
N GLY A 244 -13.84 -12.07 -2.66
CA GLY A 244 -12.47 -11.56 -2.52
C GLY A 244 -11.70 -11.43 -3.83
N MET A 245 -12.32 -11.77 -4.96
CA MET A 245 -11.76 -11.59 -6.29
C MET A 245 -12.40 -10.40 -7.00
N MET A 246 -11.61 -9.65 -7.77
CA MET A 246 -12.16 -8.58 -8.61
C MET A 246 -12.85 -9.20 -9.83
N GLY A 247 -14.17 -9.15 -9.85
CA GLY A 247 -15.03 -9.75 -10.89
C GLY A 247 -15.28 -8.87 -12.11
N SER A 248 -14.48 -7.82 -12.31
CA SER A 248 -14.68 -6.82 -13.37
C SER A 248 -13.43 -6.62 -14.22
N THR A 249 -13.56 -5.83 -15.28
CA THR A 249 -12.42 -5.38 -16.08
C THR A 249 -11.55 -4.44 -15.26
N SER A 250 -10.24 -4.46 -15.51
CA SER A 250 -9.26 -3.61 -14.85
C SER A 250 -8.59 -2.68 -15.86
N GLY A 251 -8.42 -1.43 -15.51
CA GLY A 251 -7.72 -0.45 -16.34
C GLY A 251 -6.22 -0.74 -16.49
N ARG A 252 -5.65 -1.45 -15.52
CA ARG A 252 -4.28 -1.98 -15.60
C ARG A 252 -4.19 -3.31 -14.84
N MET A 253 -3.72 -4.35 -15.54
CA MET A 253 -3.51 -5.68 -14.99
C MET A 253 -2.26 -6.31 -15.60
N TYR A 254 -1.54 -7.07 -14.80
CA TYR A 254 -0.34 -7.78 -15.25
C TYR A 254 -0.65 -9.27 -15.46
N ALA A 255 0.18 -9.94 -16.27
CA ALA A 255 -0.02 -11.34 -16.66
C ALA A 255 -0.16 -12.29 -15.45
N HIS A 256 0.59 -12.06 -14.37
CA HIS A 256 0.50 -12.89 -13.16
C HIS A 256 -0.89 -12.84 -12.52
N SER A 257 -1.52 -11.67 -12.46
CA SER A 257 -2.87 -11.49 -11.91
C SER A 257 -3.95 -12.15 -12.79
N LEU A 258 -3.75 -12.17 -14.12
CA LEU A 258 -4.66 -12.86 -15.05
C LEU A 258 -4.60 -14.38 -14.90
N ILE A 259 -3.44 -14.94 -14.58
CA ILE A 259 -3.22 -16.38 -14.53
C ILE A 259 -3.67 -16.98 -13.21
N ASN A 260 -3.37 -16.32 -12.08
CA ASN A 260 -3.64 -16.87 -10.74
C ASN A 260 -5.02 -16.52 -10.19
N GLY A 261 -5.81 -15.69 -10.86
CA GLY A 261 -7.09 -15.21 -10.33
C GLY A 261 -6.96 -14.36 -9.06
N SER A 262 -5.75 -14.08 -8.60
CA SER A 262 -5.50 -13.12 -7.52
C SER A 262 -5.16 -11.76 -8.11
N HIS A 263 -5.77 -10.73 -7.57
CA HIS A 263 -5.48 -9.34 -7.89
C HIS A 263 -4.65 -8.75 -6.75
N ASN A 264 -3.78 -7.77 -7.04
CA ASN A 264 -2.97 -7.10 -6.01
C ASN A 264 -3.82 -6.43 -4.91
N THR A 265 -5.10 -6.21 -5.17
CA THR A 265 -6.07 -5.71 -4.18
C THR A 265 -6.69 -6.81 -3.31
N SER A 266 -6.46 -8.09 -3.59
CA SER A 266 -7.05 -9.19 -2.82
C SER A 266 -6.68 -9.19 -1.34
N PRO A 267 -5.42 -8.89 -0.93
CA PRO A 267 -5.08 -8.72 0.47
C PRO A 267 -5.85 -7.59 1.15
N LEU A 268 -6.14 -6.52 0.41
CA LEU A 268 -6.90 -5.40 0.90
C LEU A 268 -8.38 -5.75 1.09
N THR A 269 -9.00 -6.49 0.16
CA THR A 269 -10.37 -7.00 0.32
C THR A 269 -10.47 -7.94 1.52
N LYS A 270 -9.47 -8.80 1.70
CA LYS A 270 -9.43 -9.70 2.84
C LYS A 270 -9.37 -8.94 4.17
N LEU A 271 -8.51 -7.94 4.27
CA LEU A 271 -8.39 -7.12 5.46
C LEU A 271 -9.66 -6.31 5.75
N MET A 272 -10.21 -5.61 4.74
CA MET A 272 -11.32 -4.68 4.91
C MET A 272 -12.67 -5.37 4.99
N PHE A 273 -12.90 -6.40 4.17
CA PHE A 273 -14.22 -7.04 4.04
C PHE A 273 -14.29 -8.46 4.64
N GLY A 274 -13.15 -9.06 4.95
CA GLY A 274 -13.11 -10.40 5.54
C GLY A 274 -13.21 -11.54 4.53
N VAL A 275 -13.05 -11.28 3.23
CA VAL A 275 -13.20 -12.25 2.15
C VAL A 275 -12.01 -12.21 1.18
N GLY A 276 -11.68 -13.33 0.58
CA GLY A 276 -10.61 -13.44 -0.40
C GLY A 276 -9.36 -14.10 0.10
N THR A 277 -8.34 -14.08 -0.76
CA THR A 277 -7.02 -14.67 -0.51
C THR A 277 -6.03 -13.60 -0.09
N PHE A 278 -4.94 -14.04 0.53
CA PHE A 278 -3.89 -13.16 1.00
C PHE A 278 -2.57 -13.48 0.28
N ASP A 279 -1.99 -12.46 -0.35
CA ASP A 279 -0.65 -12.54 -0.91
C ASP A 279 0.27 -11.68 -0.05
N ARG A 280 1.35 -12.28 0.47
CA ARG A 280 2.31 -11.59 1.34
C ARG A 280 3.16 -10.54 0.63
N ASP A 281 3.14 -10.49 -0.68
CA ASP A 281 3.91 -9.54 -1.47
C ASP A 281 3.16 -8.21 -1.67
N GLU A 282 1.83 -8.23 -1.60
CA GLU A 282 0.95 -7.07 -1.82
C GLU A 282 0.39 -6.57 -0.47
N VAL A 283 1.19 -5.83 0.27
CA VAL A 283 0.92 -5.58 1.70
C VAL A 283 1.10 -4.13 2.15
N MET A 284 1.47 -3.22 1.26
CA MET A 284 1.73 -1.82 1.62
C MET A 284 0.46 -1.16 2.16
N ALA A 285 -0.66 -1.27 1.44
CA ALA A 285 -1.95 -0.77 1.92
C ALA A 285 -2.49 -1.56 3.12
N PRO A 286 -2.49 -2.90 3.13
CA PRO A 286 -2.91 -3.63 4.31
C PRO A 286 -2.18 -3.25 5.58
N ILE A 287 -0.86 -3.02 5.54
CA ILE A 287 -0.09 -2.57 6.71
C ILE A 287 -0.44 -1.12 7.07
N ALA A 288 -0.50 -0.22 6.07
CA ALA A 288 -0.87 1.16 6.31
C ALA A 288 -2.25 1.26 6.96
N LEU A 289 -3.25 0.53 6.44
CA LEU A 289 -4.61 0.53 6.97
C LEU A 289 -4.74 -0.21 8.30
N SER A 290 -3.94 -1.25 8.55
CA SER A 290 -3.94 -1.92 9.86
C SER A 290 -3.38 -1.04 10.97
N THR A 291 -2.51 -0.08 10.63
CA THR A 291 -1.96 0.91 11.57
C THR A 291 -2.64 2.28 11.49
N SER A 292 -3.66 2.43 10.65
CA SER A 292 -4.42 3.66 10.43
C SER A 292 -5.61 3.80 11.37
N LYS A 293 -5.96 5.06 11.65
CA LYS A 293 -7.22 5.45 12.31
C LYS A 293 -8.44 5.29 11.38
N TYR A 294 -8.22 5.06 10.08
CA TYR A 294 -9.30 4.86 9.12
C TYR A 294 -10.11 3.58 9.44
N GLN A 295 -11.42 3.73 9.35
CA GLN A 295 -12.37 2.64 9.46
C GLN A 295 -13.25 2.63 8.20
N CYS A 296 -13.21 1.54 7.47
CA CYS A 296 -14.08 1.37 6.31
C CYS A 296 -15.56 1.43 6.76
N PRO A 297 -16.41 2.25 6.14
CA PRO A 297 -17.81 2.35 6.50
C PRO A 297 -18.51 0.98 6.48
N LYS A 298 -19.31 0.70 7.52
CA LYS A 298 -19.97 -0.59 7.66
C LYS A 298 -20.85 -0.96 6.45
N VAL A 299 -21.53 0.03 5.87
CA VAL A 299 -22.36 -0.19 4.68
C VAL A 299 -21.53 -0.68 3.48
N ILE A 300 -20.31 -0.20 3.32
CA ILE A 300 -19.39 -0.66 2.25
C ILE A 300 -18.95 -2.10 2.51
N GLN A 301 -18.66 -2.46 3.77
CA GLN A 301 -18.33 -3.84 4.14
C GLN A 301 -19.50 -4.78 3.88
N GLU A 302 -20.74 -4.36 4.20
CA GLU A 302 -21.95 -5.13 3.96
C GLU A 302 -22.20 -5.34 2.45
N ILE A 303 -21.98 -4.31 1.62
CA ILE A 303 -22.09 -4.42 0.15
C ILE A 303 -21.09 -5.44 -0.39
N ALA A 304 -19.85 -5.44 0.11
CA ALA A 304 -18.80 -6.31 -0.36
C ALA A 304 -19.08 -7.82 -0.17
N ILE A 305 -19.94 -8.18 0.76
CA ILE A 305 -20.27 -9.58 1.09
C ILE A 305 -21.72 -9.95 0.75
N ASP A 306 -22.50 -9.05 0.17
CA ASP A 306 -23.88 -9.33 -0.25
C ASP A 306 -23.90 -9.90 -1.68
N TYR A 307 -23.71 -11.21 -1.79
CA TYR A 307 -23.75 -11.93 -3.09
C TYR A 307 -25.16 -12.30 -3.56
N GLN A 308 -26.20 -11.94 -2.78
CA GLN A 308 -27.57 -12.34 -3.07
C GLN A 308 -28.33 -11.30 -3.91
N ARG A 309 -27.91 -10.05 -3.86
CA ARG A 309 -28.54 -8.96 -4.59
C ARG A 309 -27.83 -8.72 -5.92
N PRO A 310 -28.58 -8.73 -7.05
CA PRO A 310 -27.99 -8.29 -8.30
C PRO A 310 -27.60 -6.81 -8.19
N MET A 311 -26.35 -6.52 -8.43
CA MET A 311 -25.84 -5.15 -8.51
C MET A 311 -25.64 -4.75 -9.96
N LEU A 312 -26.02 -3.52 -10.29
CA LEU A 312 -25.77 -2.90 -11.58
C LEU A 312 -24.87 -1.68 -11.34
N ASN A 313 -23.60 -1.82 -11.68
CA ASN A 313 -22.65 -0.73 -11.70
C ASN A 313 -22.69 -0.05 -13.09
N ARG A 314 -22.94 1.28 -13.13
CA ARG A 314 -23.00 2.08 -14.38
C ARG A 314 -22.06 3.27 -14.29
#